data_cd64f2ceea595dabb0c8197b848b99e2
#
_entry.id   cd64f2ceea595dabb0c8197b848b99e2
#
_cell.length_a   1.000
_cell.length_b   1.000
_cell.length_c   1.000
_cell.angle_alpha   90.00
_cell.angle_beta   90.00
_cell.angle_gamma   90.00
#
_symmetry.space_group_name_H-M   'P 1'
#
loop_
_entity.id
_entity.type
_entity.pdbx_description
1 polymer ?
#
loop_
_entity_poly.entity_id
_entity_poly.type
_entity_poly.pdbx_seq_one_letter_code
_entity_poly.pdbx_strand_id
1 'polypeptide(L)'
;FPDRGWGTSASSANVVVDQVRRVYIDNYGEDIMFANYSQPVTEGEPLRREVVGERVDREHVSAERIISSGIPVSDSTPLYERELIKIGNRDLNGSDFTWLLTDYLSDISYPNNLTTFERREWGNFYGYVQEVKEAGSTVAQSDPTDPNDTRAWEALEQRIERALSIHEQIEDLEKDEIGEVNYALERLRLQRRGLELRGTATPENLAEINAEEASWEANYEVLQSRLADLYAQIDRDTVVMTAMNDEVTEISVSEIVRAFQPNGMHIGNKLVVYGQKLWEFLSDDPREANTEGGIFPAIFGTVTMVLLMSVFVTPFGVVAAVYLREYARQGFITRTIRIAVNNLAGVPSIVYGVFGLGFFIYFLGSEVDQAFYPEALPA
;
A
#
# COMPACT_ATOMS: atom_id res chain seq x y z
N PHE A 1 -33.48 36.46 -6.26
CA PHE A 1 -32.67 35.27 -6.05
C PHE A 1 -32.81 34.38 -7.27
N PRO A 2 -31.74 34.09 -8.06
CA PRO A 2 -31.83 33.16 -9.18
C PRO A 2 -31.60 31.74 -8.70
N ASP A 3 -32.43 30.83 -9.18
CA ASP A 3 -32.37 29.38 -9.07
C ASP A 3 -30.95 28.83 -9.32
N ARG A 4 -30.34 28.26 -8.28
CA ARG A 4 -29.23 27.31 -8.46
C ARG A 4 -29.83 25.92 -8.50
N GLY A 5 -30.06 25.43 -9.72
CA GLY A 5 -30.38 24.06 -9.97
C GLY A 5 -29.28 23.14 -9.37
N TRP A 6 -29.65 22.26 -8.49
CA TRP A 6 -28.85 21.16 -8.02
C TRP A 6 -28.61 20.21 -9.20
N GLY A 7 -27.45 20.36 -9.83
CA GLY A 7 -27.00 19.45 -10.87
C GLY A 7 -26.93 18.02 -10.32
N THR A 8 -27.60 17.17 -11.00
CA THR A 8 -27.92 15.77 -10.76
C THR A 8 -26.75 14.93 -10.27
N SER A 9 -27.03 14.06 -9.30
CA SER A 9 -26.18 13.02 -8.71
C SER A 9 -25.51 12.06 -9.72
N ALA A 10 -25.91 12.07 -10.99
CA ALA A 10 -25.30 11.32 -12.08
C ALA A 10 -23.87 11.78 -12.44
N SER A 11 -23.55 13.06 -12.25
CA SER A 11 -22.21 13.62 -12.52
C SER A 11 -21.17 13.11 -11.50
N SER A 12 -21.55 13.02 -10.23
CA SER A 12 -20.65 12.57 -9.15
C SER A 12 -20.39 11.07 -9.23
N ALA A 13 -21.40 10.26 -9.56
CA ALA A 13 -21.26 8.82 -9.75
C ALA A 13 -20.37 8.49 -10.96
N ASN A 14 -20.50 9.22 -12.06
CA ASN A 14 -19.66 9.05 -13.24
C ASN A 14 -18.20 9.45 -12.98
N VAL A 15 -17.95 10.48 -12.17
CA VAL A 15 -16.60 10.87 -11.77
C VAL A 15 -15.96 9.82 -10.87
N VAL A 16 -16.70 9.22 -9.94
CA VAL A 16 -16.21 8.14 -9.09
C VAL A 16 -15.97 6.86 -9.91
N VAL A 17 -16.88 6.51 -10.81
CA VAL A 17 -16.71 5.35 -11.72
C VAL A 17 -15.52 5.57 -12.66
N ASP A 18 -15.34 6.79 -13.20
CA ASP A 18 -14.17 7.13 -14.01
C ASP A 18 -12.86 7.13 -13.19
N GLN A 19 -12.88 7.59 -11.95
CA GLN A 19 -11.73 7.49 -11.06
C GLN A 19 -11.40 6.04 -10.69
N VAL A 20 -12.40 5.23 -10.35
CA VAL A 20 -12.21 3.79 -10.10
C VAL A 20 -11.73 3.09 -11.37
N ARG A 21 -12.28 3.42 -12.55
CA ARG A 21 -11.82 2.90 -13.83
C ARG A 21 -10.36 3.29 -14.08
N ARG A 22 -9.97 4.55 -13.91
CA ARG A 22 -8.59 5.02 -14.09
C ARG A 22 -7.61 4.36 -13.13
N VAL A 23 -7.98 4.22 -11.85
CA VAL A 23 -7.10 3.64 -10.84
C VAL A 23 -6.98 2.12 -10.97
N TYR A 24 -8.03 1.41 -11.41
CA TYR A 24 -8.06 -0.05 -11.39
C TYR A 24 -7.97 -0.72 -12.76
N ILE A 25 -8.64 -0.20 -13.78
CA ILE A 25 -8.62 -0.80 -15.12
C ILE A 25 -7.36 -0.39 -15.88
N ASP A 26 -6.97 0.88 -15.72
CA ASP A 26 -5.83 1.43 -16.44
C ASP A 26 -4.47 1.00 -15.84
N ASN A 27 -4.43 0.63 -14.54
CA ASN A 27 -3.19 0.16 -13.90
C ASN A 27 -2.96 -1.37 -13.95
N TYR A 28 -3.99 -2.17 -14.27
CA TYR A 28 -3.90 -3.62 -14.16
C TYR A 28 -4.28 -4.39 -15.43
N GLY A 29 -4.32 -3.77 -16.55
CA GLY A 29 -4.70 -4.42 -17.79
C GLY A 29 -4.20 -3.77 -19.06
N GLU A 30 -3.53 -2.65 -18.95
CA GLU A 30 -2.98 -1.98 -20.12
C GLU A 30 -1.64 -2.57 -20.55
N ASP A 31 -1.45 -2.60 -21.87
CA ASP A 31 -0.22 -3.05 -22.48
C ASP A 31 0.91 -2.04 -22.17
N ILE A 32 2.11 -2.55 -21.88
CA ILE A 32 3.27 -1.71 -21.65
C ILE A 32 3.78 -1.20 -22.98
N MET A 33 3.81 0.11 -23.13
CA MET A 33 4.32 0.81 -24.29
C MET A 33 5.84 0.90 -24.25
N PHE A 34 6.48 0.63 -25.37
CA PHE A 34 7.82 1.08 -25.68
C PHE A 34 7.74 2.18 -26.73
N ALA A 35 8.40 3.31 -26.50
CA ALA A 35 8.44 4.43 -27.45
C ALA A 35 9.76 5.21 -27.37
N ASN A 36 10.11 5.89 -28.44
CA ASN A 36 11.15 6.91 -28.45
C ASN A 36 10.53 8.29 -28.16
N TYR A 37 11.11 9.02 -27.23
CA TYR A 37 10.70 10.38 -26.91
C TYR A 37 11.81 11.38 -27.25
N SER A 38 11.46 12.39 -28.07
CA SER A 38 12.39 13.43 -28.51
C SER A 38 12.00 14.76 -27.87
N GLN A 39 12.46 15.01 -26.64
CA GLN A 39 12.13 16.24 -25.92
C GLN A 39 12.71 17.47 -26.61
N PRO A 40 11.89 18.47 -26.96
CA PRO A 40 12.38 19.71 -27.53
C PRO A 40 13.24 20.47 -26.52
N VAL A 41 14.33 21.09 -27.04
CA VAL A 41 15.22 21.94 -26.27
C VAL A 41 15.34 23.31 -26.95
N THR A 42 15.68 24.34 -26.21
CA THR A 42 15.74 25.72 -26.72
C THR A 42 16.88 25.90 -27.73
N GLU A 43 18.01 25.21 -27.50
CA GLU A 43 19.18 25.23 -28.36
C GLU A 43 19.82 23.85 -28.42
N GLY A 44 20.13 23.36 -29.62
CA GLY A 44 20.77 22.08 -29.84
C GLY A 44 19.85 20.99 -30.43
N GLU A 45 20.34 19.75 -30.41
CA GLU A 45 19.53 18.61 -30.81
C GLU A 45 18.54 18.19 -29.72
N PRO A 46 17.33 17.69 -30.07
CA PRO A 46 16.37 17.19 -29.11
C PRO A 46 16.98 16.12 -28.19
N LEU A 47 16.65 16.16 -26.91
CA LEU A 47 17.03 15.10 -25.98
C LEU A 47 16.22 13.86 -26.30
N ARG A 48 16.88 12.83 -26.85
CA ARG A 48 16.28 11.54 -27.17
C ARG A 48 16.42 10.59 -26.00
N ARG A 49 15.33 9.92 -25.65
CA ARG A 49 15.31 8.86 -24.65
C ARG A 49 14.27 7.81 -25.01
N GLU A 50 14.51 6.60 -24.61
CA GLU A 50 13.51 5.54 -24.63
C GLU A 50 12.57 5.70 -23.46
N VAL A 51 11.32 5.33 -23.67
CA VAL A 51 10.28 5.35 -22.64
C VAL A 51 9.59 4.01 -22.62
N VAL A 52 9.57 3.39 -21.46
CA VAL A 52 8.83 2.15 -21.19
C VAL A 52 7.85 2.43 -20.06
N GLY A 53 6.59 2.06 -20.25
CA GLY A 53 5.59 2.25 -19.21
C GLY A 53 4.16 2.09 -19.67
N GLU A 54 3.24 2.24 -18.74
CA GLU A 54 1.80 2.17 -18.96
C GLU A 54 1.22 3.56 -19.17
N ARG A 55 0.31 3.71 -20.13
CA ARG A 55 -0.48 4.94 -20.28
C ARG A 55 -1.54 5.02 -19.20
N VAL A 56 -1.51 6.10 -18.41
CA VAL A 56 -2.43 6.28 -17.28
C VAL A 56 -3.49 7.31 -17.56
N ASP A 57 -3.10 8.43 -18.15
CA ASP A 57 -4.05 9.55 -18.43
C ASP A 57 -3.62 10.34 -19.66
N ARG A 58 -4.55 11.12 -20.19
CA ARG A 58 -4.34 12.00 -21.34
C ARG A 58 -5.06 13.30 -21.13
N GLU A 59 -4.35 14.41 -21.32
CA GLU A 59 -4.96 15.73 -21.22
C GLU A 59 -4.46 16.69 -22.28
N HIS A 60 -5.25 17.76 -22.51
CA HIS A 60 -4.88 18.87 -23.39
C HIS A 60 -4.44 20.07 -22.55
N VAL A 61 -3.25 20.60 -22.85
CA VAL A 61 -2.63 21.70 -22.10
C VAL A 61 -2.28 22.84 -23.04
N SER A 62 -2.46 24.08 -22.60
CA SER A 62 -2.08 25.25 -23.40
C SER A 62 -0.56 25.35 -23.59
N ALA A 63 -0.13 25.85 -24.77
CA ALA A 63 1.27 26.11 -25.07
C ALA A 63 1.96 26.92 -23.98
N GLU A 64 1.30 27.96 -23.48
CA GLU A 64 1.81 28.84 -22.42
C GLU A 64 2.19 28.05 -21.15
N ARG A 65 1.36 27.09 -20.73
CA ARG A 65 1.64 26.26 -19.56
C ARG A 65 2.81 25.29 -19.77
N ILE A 66 2.98 24.79 -20.99
CA ILE A 66 4.11 23.92 -21.34
C ILE A 66 5.41 24.73 -21.36
N ILE A 67 5.40 25.90 -21.97
CA ILE A 67 6.54 26.82 -22.01
C ILE A 67 6.94 27.24 -20.58
N SER A 68 5.96 27.52 -19.71
CA SER A 68 6.21 27.87 -18.31
C SER A 68 6.85 26.72 -17.50
N SER A 69 6.67 25.46 -17.93
CA SER A 69 7.37 24.29 -17.35
C SER A 69 8.77 24.05 -17.93
N GLY A 70 9.24 24.94 -18.81
CA GLY A 70 10.62 24.89 -19.35
C GLY A 70 10.75 24.04 -20.63
N ILE A 71 9.66 23.60 -21.24
CA ILE A 71 9.67 22.86 -22.51
C ILE A 71 9.34 23.84 -23.64
N PRO A 72 10.28 24.09 -24.58
CA PRO A 72 10.08 25.00 -25.68
C PRO A 72 9.18 24.35 -26.74
N VAL A 73 7.94 24.84 -26.83
CA VAL A 73 6.97 24.45 -27.87
C VAL A 73 6.52 25.68 -28.64
N SER A 74 5.88 25.49 -29.80
CA SER A 74 5.43 26.58 -30.66
C SER A 74 4.15 27.23 -30.10
N ASP A 75 4.14 28.55 -29.97
CA ASP A 75 2.97 29.33 -29.60
C ASP A 75 1.85 29.30 -30.67
N SER A 76 2.18 28.86 -31.90
CA SER A 76 1.20 28.76 -32.97
C SER A 76 0.16 27.65 -32.76
N THR A 77 0.47 26.67 -31.92
CA THR A 77 -0.43 25.57 -31.55
C THR A 77 -1.05 25.88 -30.20
N PRO A 78 -2.36 26.20 -30.09
CA PRO A 78 -2.96 26.68 -28.85
C PRO A 78 -3.07 25.62 -27.76
N LEU A 79 -3.20 24.35 -28.15
CA LEU A 79 -3.34 23.20 -27.25
C LEU A 79 -2.43 22.05 -27.71
N TYR A 80 -1.70 21.50 -26.81
CA TYR A 80 -0.90 20.29 -26.97
C TYR A 80 -1.52 19.13 -26.19
N GLU A 81 -1.53 17.95 -26.77
CA GLU A 81 -1.89 16.73 -26.09
C GLU A 81 -0.67 16.17 -25.35
N ARG A 82 -0.85 15.79 -24.09
CA ARG A 82 0.17 15.08 -23.30
C ARG A 82 -0.42 13.85 -22.63
N GLU A 83 0.41 12.85 -22.50
CA GLU A 83 0.09 11.57 -21.86
C GLU A 83 0.84 11.44 -20.55
N LEU A 84 0.16 10.97 -19.50
CA LEU A 84 0.77 10.55 -18.25
C LEU A 84 1.19 9.09 -18.41
N ILE A 85 2.48 8.85 -18.35
CA ILE A 85 3.04 7.50 -18.43
C ILE A 85 3.54 7.09 -17.05
N LYS A 86 3.09 5.93 -16.58
CA LYS A 86 3.68 5.27 -15.41
C LYS A 86 4.93 4.57 -15.89
N ILE A 87 6.07 5.18 -15.65
CA ILE A 87 7.38 4.66 -16.08
C ILE A 87 7.98 3.68 -15.08
N GLY A 88 7.43 3.61 -13.86
CA GLY A 88 7.96 2.75 -12.81
C GLY A 88 9.45 2.98 -12.53
N ASN A 89 10.14 1.94 -12.07
CA ASN A 89 11.59 1.97 -11.86
C ASN A 89 12.01 3.19 -11.04
N ARG A 90 11.27 3.47 -9.95
CA ARG A 90 11.44 4.68 -9.13
C ARG A 90 12.82 4.78 -8.51
N ASP A 91 13.45 3.65 -8.23
CA ASP A 91 14.83 3.49 -7.78
C ASP A 91 15.86 3.99 -8.80
N LEU A 92 15.55 3.90 -10.12
CA LEU A 92 16.39 4.39 -11.20
C LEU A 92 15.98 5.80 -11.63
N ASN A 93 14.69 6.04 -11.78
CA ASN A 93 14.14 7.27 -12.37
C ASN A 93 13.81 8.37 -11.36
N GLY A 94 13.74 8.03 -10.06
CA GLY A 94 13.33 8.94 -8.99
C GLY A 94 11.84 9.32 -9.00
N SER A 95 11.06 8.82 -9.98
CA SER A 95 9.62 9.09 -10.12
C SER A 95 8.92 7.92 -10.80
N ASP A 96 7.71 7.60 -10.38
CA ASP A 96 6.86 6.58 -11.01
C ASP A 96 6.16 7.08 -12.27
N PHE A 97 5.96 8.38 -12.40
CA PHE A 97 5.15 8.98 -13.46
C PHE A 97 5.86 10.11 -14.15
N THR A 98 5.62 10.24 -15.46
CA THR A 98 6.09 11.37 -16.26
C THR A 98 5.04 11.81 -17.27
N TRP A 99 4.93 13.14 -17.48
CA TRP A 99 4.11 13.69 -18.55
C TRP A 99 4.94 13.83 -19.83
N LEU A 100 4.47 13.27 -20.91
CA LEU A 100 5.10 13.34 -22.22
C LEU A 100 4.16 13.97 -23.24
N LEU A 101 4.70 14.82 -24.10
CA LEU A 101 3.93 15.41 -25.20
C LEU A 101 3.75 14.35 -26.30
N THR A 102 2.52 14.08 -26.68
CA THR A 102 2.18 13.03 -27.66
C THR A 102 2.87 13.24 -29.00
N ASP A 103 2.98 14.49 -29.46
CA ASP A 103 3.60 14.85 -30.74
C ASP A 103 5.10 14.53 -30.82
N TYR A 104 5.75 14.31 -29.68
CA TYR A 104 7.19 13.99 -29.60
C TYR A 104 7.48 12.52 -29.30
N LEU A 105 6.43 11.69 -29.24
CA LEU A 105 6.55 10.23 -29.15
C LEU A 105 6.66 9.66 -30.58
N SER A 106 7.57 8.72 -30.78
CA SER A 106 7.76 7.99 -32.03
C SER A 106 8.02 6.51 -31.77
N ASP A 107 7.92 5.69 -32.82
CA ASP A 107 8.23 4.25 -32.80
C ASP A 107 7.50 3.47 -31.69
N ILE A 108 6.24 3.84 -31.46
CA ILE A 108 5.42 3.21 -30.41
C ILE A 108 5.20 1.74 -30.77
N SER A 109 5.55 0.86 -29.85
CA SER A 109 5.40 -0.59 -29.97
C SER A 109 5.00 -1.22 -28.64
N TYR A 110 4.54 -2.47 -28.69
CA TYR A 110 4.11 -3.26 -27.53
C TYR A 110 4.76 -4.64 -27.57
N PRO A 111 6.05 -4.76 -27.22
CA PRO A 111 6.78 -6.03 -27.27
C PRO A 111 6.18 -7.06 -26.30
N ASN A 112 5.99 -8.30 -26.79
CA ASN A 112 5.35 -9.34 -25.99
C ASN A 112 6.16 -9.81 -24.78
N ASN A 113 7.49 -9.69 -24.83
CA ASN A 113 8.43 -10.09 -23.78
C ASN A 113 8.76 -8.97 -22.77
N LEU A 114 8.13 -7.80 -22.94
CA LEU A 114 8.25 -6.73 -21.96
C LEU A 114 7.50 -7.12 -20.68
N THR A 115 8.19 -7.06 -19.57
CA THR A 115 7.73 -7.61 -18.29
C THR A 115 7.43 -6.52 -17.29
N THR A 116 6.32 -6.67 -16.56
CA THR A 116 6.00 -5.91 -15.34
C THR A 116 6.38 -6.75 -14.14
N PHE A 117 7.15 -6.15 -13.23
CA PHE A 117 7.46 -6.70 -11.92
C PHE A 117 6.75 -5.86 -10.87
N GLU A 118 5.90 -6.48 -10.10
CA GLU A 118 5.35 -5.88 -8.89
C GLU A 118 6.28 -6.20 -7.74
N ARG A 119 6.84 -5.17 -7.14
CA ARG A 119 7.81 -5.31 -6.06
C ARG A 119 7.17 -4.99 -4.70
N ARG A 120 7.82 -5.43 -3.65
CA ARG A 120 7.41 -5.11 -2.27
C ARG A 120 7.64 -3.65 -1.93
N GLU A 121 8.72 -3.10 -2.47
CA GLU A 121 9.13 -1.70 -2.34
C GLU A 121 9.50 -1.13 -3.70
N TRP A 122 9.56 0.18 -3.83
CA TRP A 122 9.94 0.94 -5.04
C TRP A 122 8.94 0.87 -6.20
N GLY A 123 7.73 0.36 -5.98
CA GLY A 123 6.70 0.28 -7.01
C GLY A 123 7.00 -0.71 -8.14
N ASN A 124 6.30 -0.57 -9.27
CA ASN A 124 6.46 -1.46 -10.41
C ASN A 124 7.80 -1.23 -11.10
N PHE A 125 8.42 -2.32 -11.56
CA PHE A 125 9.56 -2.28 -12.46
C PHE A 125 9.15 -2.77 -13.85
N TYR A 126 9.54 -2.04 -14.91
CA TYR A 126 9.30 -2.40 -16.29
C TYR A 126 10.62 -2.64 -17.00
N GLY A 127 10.75 -3.78 -17.68
CA GLY A 127 11.97 -4.11 -18.40
C GLY A 127 11.94 -5.51 -19.00
N TYR A 128 13.07 -5.91 -19.57
CA TYR A 128 13.28 -7.22 -20.15
C TYR A 128 14.11 -8.08 -19.23
N VAL A 129 13.72 -9.34 -19.04
CA VAL A 129 14.51 -10.32 -18.29
C VAL A 129 15.71 -10.74 -19.12
N GLN A 130 16.91 -10.48 -18.66
CA GLN A 130 18.14 -10.82 -19.33
C GLN A 130 18.82 -12.06 -18.76
N GLU A 131 18.95 -12.12 -17.43
CA GLU A 131 19.70 -13.16 -16.76
C GLU A 131 19.07 -13.49 -15.39
N VAL A 132 19.09 -14.75 -15.01
CA VAL A 132 18.72 -15.22 -13.67
C VAL A 132 19.92 -15.86 -13.02
N LYS A 133 20.22 -15.43 -11.80
CA LYS A 133 21.35 -15.93 -11.01
C LYS A 133 20.89 -16.63 -9.75
N GLU A 134 21.64 -17.61 -9.32
CA GLU A 134 21.51 -18.30 -8.04
C GLU A 134 22.84 -18.24 -7.31
N ALA A 135 22.84 -17.64 -6.13
CA ALA A 135 24.06 -17.39 -5.34
C ALA A 135 25.20 -16.75 -6.17
N GLY A 136 24.87 -15.77 -6.99
CA GLY A 136 25.79 -15.04 -7.86
C GLY A 136 26.21 -15.78 -9.13
N SER A 137 25.74 -17.02 -9.35
CA SER A 137 26.06 -17.82 -10.55
C SER A 137 24.90 -17.78 -11.54
N THR A 138 25.18 -17.52 -12.83
CA THR A 138 24.18 -17.53 -13.90
C THR A 138 23.56 -18.92 -14.05
N VAL A 139 22.24 -19.00 -13.95
CA VAL A 139 21.47 -20.24 -14.14
C VAL A 139 20.81 -20.26 -15.51
N ALA A 140 20.29 -19.11 -15.94
CA ALA A 140 19.66 -18.96 -17.24
C ALA A 140 19.92 -17.55 -17.78
N GLN A 141 20.03 -17.45 -19.11
CA GLN A 141 20.19 -16.21 -19.82
C GLN A 141 19.34 -16.24 -21.09
N SER A 142 18.69 -15.12 -21.42
CA SER A 142 17.91 -14.92 -22.63
C SER A 142 18.39 -13.68 -23.38
N ASP A 143 18.23 -13.68 -24.69
CA ASP A 143 18.41 -12.49 -25.49
C ASP A 143 17.15 -11.59 -25.37
N PRO A 144 17.23 -10.40 -24.76
CA PRO A 144 16.08 -9.52 -24.59
C PRO A 144 15.47 -9.05 -25.92
N THR A 145 16.23 -9.15 -27.04
CA THR A 145 15.76 -8.76 -28.37
C THR A 145 14.99 -9.87 -29.09
N ASP A 146 15.11 -11.14 -28.65
CA ASP A 146 14.34 -12.28 -29.16
C ASP A 146 13.11 -12.57 -28.29
N PRO A 147 11.90 -12.23 -28.73
CA PRO A 147 10.67 -12.46 -27.95
C PRO A 147 10.33 -13.94 -27.76
N ASN A 148 11.02 -14.87 -28.46
CA ASN A 148 10.80 -16.31 -28.32
C ASN A 148 11.81 -16.98 -27.38
N ASP A 149 12.80 -16.26 -26.88
CA ASP A 149 13.77 -16.80 -25.93
C ASP A 149 13.22 -16.68 -24.49
N THR A 150 12.56 -17.74 -24.02
CA THR A 150 11.88 -17.80 -22.72
C THR A 150 12.71 -18.39 -21.59
N ARG A 151 13.98 -18.76 -21.84
CA ARG A 151 14.81 -19.51 -20.86
C ARG A 151 14.97 -18.79 -19.53
N ALA A 152 15.31 -17.51 -19.56
CA ALA A 152 15.45 -16.72 -18.33
C ALA A 152 14.09 -16.48 -17.65
N TRP A 153 13.03 -16.30 -18.43
CA TRP A 153 11.67 -16.15 -17.92
C TRP A 153 11.21 -17.40 -17.15
N GLU A 154 11.32 -18.58 -17.75
CA GLU A 154 10.94 -19.85 -17.13
C GLU A 154 11.73 -20.15 -15.84
N ALA A 155 13.04 -19.82 -15.86
CA ALA A 155 13.87 -19.95 -14.68
C ALA A 155 13.48 -18.96 -13.57
N LEU A 156 13.03 -17.76 -13.93
CA LEU A 156 12.57 -16.73 -13.00
C LEU A 156 11.24 -17.12 -12.34
N GLU A 157 10.26 -17.60 -13.11
CA GLU A 157 8.95 -18.03 -12.57
C GLU A 157 9.12 -19.04 -11.43
N GLN A 158 9.96 -20.05 -11.62
CA GLN A 158 10.24 -21.06 -10.58
C GLN A 158 10.85 -20.45 -9.32
N ARG A 159 11.68 -19.41 -9.46
CA ARG A 159 12.34 -18.74 -8.34
C ARG A 159 11.41 -17.79 -7.61
N ILE A 160 10.50 -17.14 -8.33
CA ILE A 160 9.43 -16.33 -7.71
C ILE A 160 8.54 -17.22 -6.85
N GLU A 161 8.07 -18.36 -7.35
CA GLU A 161 7.26 -19.30 -6.56
C GLU A 161 7.99 -19.75 -5.29
N ARG A 162 9.29 -20.08 -5.41
CA ARG A 162 10.11 -20.45 -4.25
C ARG A 162 10.25 -19.28 -3.27
N ALA A 163 10.55 -18.07 -3.75
CA ALA A 163 10.70 -16.89 -2.90
C ALA A 163 9.40 -16.56 -2.16
N LEU A 164 8.26 -16.65 -2.82
CA LEU A 164 6.95 -16.46 -2.20
C LEU A 164 6.68 -17.49 -1.09
N SER A 165 7.01 -18.77 -1.32
CA SER A 165 6.86 -19.81 -0.29
C SER A 165 7.78 -19.61 0.91
N ILE A 166 9.00 -19.11 0.70
CA ILE A 166 9.90 -18.78 1.82
C ILE A 166 9.40 -17.54 2.57
N HIS A 167 8.88 -16.57 1.84
CA HIS A 167 8.31 -15.36 2.44
C HIS A 167 7.12 -15.68 3.35
N GLU A 168 6.22 -16.56 2.93
CA GLU A 168 5.12 -17.07 3.76
C GLU A 168 5.65 -17.71 5.05
N GLN A 169 6.70 -18.52 4.97
CA GLN A 169 7.33 -19.09 6.15
C GLN A 169 7.96 -18.04 7.09
N ILE A 170 8.53 -16.98 6.53
CA ILE A 170 9.05 -15.85 7.31
C ILE A 170 7.91 -15.13 8.02
N GLU A 171 6.81 -14.83 7.31
CA GLU A 171 5.65 -14.17 7.91
C GLU A 171 5.00 -14.98 9.03
N ASP A 172 4.82 -16.30 8.82
CA ASP A 172 4.30 -17.20 9.86
C ASP A 172 5.21 -17.21 11.10
N LEU A 173 6.53 -17.30 10.87
CA LEU A 173 7.51 -17.31 11.96
C LEU A 173 7.49 -15.98 12.73
N GLU A 174 7.43 -14.84 12.06
CA GLU A 174 7.42 -13.52 12.68
C GLU A 174 6.10 -13.21 13.40
N LYS A 175 4.97 -13.50 12.74
CA LYS A 175 3.64 -13.14 13.27
C LYS A 175 3.21 -14.10 14.36
N ASP A 176 3.39 -15.41 14.16
CA ASP A 176 2.87 -16.43 15.06
C ASP A 176 3.90 -16.80 16.12
N GLU A 177 5.04 -17.44 15.74
CA GLU A 177 5.97 -18.02 16.70
C GLU A 177 6.73 -16.94 17.51
N ILE A 178 7.30 -15.93 16.85
CA ILE A 178 7.98 -14.80 17.52
C ILE A 178 6.95 -13.90 18.23
N GLY A 179 5.78 -13.74 17.65
CA GLY A 179 4.65 -13.03 18.27
C GLY A 179 4.25 -13.66 19.60
N GLU A 180 4.15 -15.00 19.68
CA GLU A 180 3.84 -15.73 20.92
C GLU A 180 4.92 -15.53 21.99
N VAL A 181 6.20 -15.61 21.62
CA VAL A 181 7.31 -15.36 22.55
C VAL A 181 7.27 -13.93 23.09
N ASN A 182 7.10 -12.94 22.24
CA ASN A 182 7.00 -11.54 22.65
C ASN A 182 5.84 -11.29 23.60
N TYR A 183 4.68 -11.90 23.32
CA TYR A 183 3.53 -11.82 24.21
C TYR A 183 3.79 -12.48 25.57
N ALA A 184 4.45 -13.63 25.60
CA ALA A 184 4.81 -14.33 26.84
C ALA A 184 5.80 -13.52 27.68
N LEU A 185 6.86 -12.99 27.07
CA LEU A 185 7.85 -12.14 27.74
C LEU A 185 7.22 -10.86 28.31
N GLU A 186 6.34 -10.20 27.53
CA GLU A 186 5.63 -9.01 28.01
C GLU A 186 4.70 -9.33 29.18
N ARG A 187 4.00 -10.46 29.15
CA ARG A 187 3.18 -10.93 30.27
C ARG A 187 4.01 -11.14 31.53
N LEU A 188 5.20 -11.77 31.43
CA LEU A 188 6.12 -11.98 32.55
C LEU A 188 6.65 -10.65 33.09
N ARG A 189 6.98 -9.71 32.22
CA ARG A 189 7.39 -8.35 32.58
C ARG A 189 6.31 -7.65 33.41
N LEU A 190 5.05 -7.69 32.95
CA LEU A 190 3.91 -7.08 33.65
C LEU A 190 3.65 -7.78 34.99
N GLN A 191 3.78 -9.11 35.05
CA GLN A 191 3.64 -9.88 36.29
C GLN A 191 4.70 -9.48 37.32
N ARG A 192 5.97 -9.40 36.91
CA ARG A 192 7.07 -8.92 37.75
C ARG A 192 6.78 -7.53 38.31
N ARG A 193 6.41 -6.60 37.42
CA ARG A 193 6.08 -5.22 37.79
C ARG A 193 4.90 -5.15 38.74
N GLY A 194 3.86 -5.93 38.53
CA GLY A 194 2.71 -6.04 39.42
C GLY A 194 3.06 -6.56 40.82
N LEU A 195 3.98 -7.52 40.94
CA LEU A 195 4.47 -8.01 42.25
C LEU A 195 5.29 -6.95 42.97
N GLU A 196 6.15 -6.21 42.25
CA GLU A 196 6.93 -5.10 42.81
C GLU A 196 6.04 -3.98 43.38
N LEU A 197 5.07 -3.52 42.58
CA LEU A 197 4.12 -2.45 43.00
C LEU A 197 3.27 -2.84 44.19
N ARG A 198 2.91 -4.11 44.31
CA ARG A 198 2.15 -4.64 45.46
C ARG A 198 3.00 -4.97 46.68
N GLY A 199 4.35 -4.89 46.56
CA GLY A 199 5.27 -5.27 47.64
C GLY A 199 5.28 -6.77 47.97
N THR A 200 4.82 -7.61 47.02
CA THR A 200 4.76 -9.08 47.16
C THR A 200 5.83 -9.80 46.35
N ALA A 201 6.83 -9.08 45.87
CA ALA A 201 7.98 -9.62 45.13
C ALA A 201 8.91 -10.39 46.08
N THR A 202 8.63 -11.67 46.30
CA THR A 202 9.50 -12.56 47.08
C THR A 202 10.60 -13.12 46.18
N PRO A 203 11.80 -13.49 46.73
CA PRO A 203 12.85 -14.13 45.96
C PRO A 203 12.39 -15.40 45.25
N GLU A 204 11.45 -16.13 45.80
CA GLU A 204 10.86 -17.34 45.23
C GLU A 204 10.04 -17.06 44.00
N ASN A 205 9.11 -16.09 44.07
CA ASN A 205 8.25 -15.66 42.94
C ASN A 205 9.09 -15.07 41.81
N LEU A 206 10.12 -14.29 42.14
CA LEU A 206 11.05 -13.74 41.12
C LEU A 206 11.91 -14.79 40.47
N ALA A 207 12.32 -15.84 41.21
CA ALA A 207 13.10 -16.96 40.65
C ALA A 207 12.26 -17.77 39.64
N GLU A 208 10.98 -17.98 39.90
CA GLU A 208 10.06 -18.64 38.99
C GLU A 208 9.90 -17.85 37.68
N ILE A 209 9.63 -16.54 37.80
CA ILE A 209 9.52 -15.64 36.63
C ILE A 209 10.83 -15.63 35.82
N ASN A 210 11.98 -15.53 36.49
CA ASN A 210 13.28 -15.52 35.80
C ASN A 210 13.56 -16.85 35.09
N ALA A 211 13.14 -17.98 35.65
CA ALA A 211 13.31 -19.29 35.00
C ALA A 211 12.41 -19.42 33.75
N GLU A 212 11.18 -18.95 33.82
CA GLU A 212 10.26 -18.93 32.68
C GLU A 212 10.74 -17.96 31.59
N GLU A 213 11.20 -16.77 31.96
CA GLU A 213 11.78 -15.76 31.06
C GLU A 213 13.01 -16.33 30.32
N ALA A 214 13.95 -16.95 31.03
CA ALA A 214 15.11 -17.61 30.40
C ALA A 214 14.72 -18.71 29.42
N SER A 215 13.63 -19.43 29.67
CA SER A 215 13.12 -20.45 28.75
C SER A 215 12.58 -19.84 27.45
N TRP A 216 11.85 -18.72 27.56
CA TRP A 216 11.33 -18.00 26.40
C TRP A 216 12.44 -17.29 25.62
N GLU A 217 13.45 -16.74 26.30
CA GLU A 217 14.62 -16.14 25.65
C GLU A 217 15.42 -17.20 24.87
N ALA A 218 15.62 -18.40 25.44
CA ALA A 218 16.27 -19.48 24.71
C ALA A 218 15.48 -19.93 23.47
N ASN A 219 14.15 -19.95 23.54
CA ASN A 219 13.30 -20.21 22.39
C ASN A 219 13.43 -19.11 21.33
N TYR A 220 13.45 -17.85 21.76
CA TYR A 220 13.64 -16.69 20.87
C TYR A 220 14.94 -16.77 20.07
N GLU A 221 16.06 -17.16 20.71
CA GLU A 221 17.35 -17.35 20.03
C GLU A 221 17.27 -18.42 18.92
N VAL A 222 16.55 -19.52 19.17
CA VAL A 222 16.34 -20.58 18.17
C VAL A 222 15.51 -20.05 16.99
N LEU A 223 14.43 -19.30 17.27
CA LEU A 223 13.57 -18.69 16.23
C LEU A 223 14.34 -17.66 15.42
N GLN A 224 15.17 -16.83 16.06
CA GLN A 224 16.03 -15.87 15.36
C GLN A 224 17.03 -16.56 14.42
N SER A 225 17.63 -17.68 14.86
CA SER A 225 18.53 -18.45 13.99
C SER A 225 17.79 -18.99 12.77
N ARG A 226 16.58 -19.54 12.97
CA ARG A 226 15.74 -20.04 11.88
C ARG A 226 15.32 -18.92 10.92
N LEU A 227 14.99 -17.75 11.45
CA LEU A 227 14.65 -16.56 10.67
C LEU A 227 15.84 -16.10 9.81
N ALA A 228 17.04 -16.05 10.38
CA ALA A 228 18.26 -15.71 9.64
C ALA A 228 18.56 -16.69 8.51
N ASP A 229 18.32 -17.99 8.73
CA ASP A 229 18.48 -19.03 7.70
C ASP A 229 17.45 -18.84 6.56
N LEU A 230 16.20 -18.47 6.86
CA LEU A 230 15.18 -18.20 5.85
C LEU A 230 15.53 -16.95 5.03
N TYR A 231 16.00 -15.87 5.68
CA TYR A 231 16.46 -14.67 4.96
C TYR A 231 17.66 -14.98 4.06
N ALA A 232 18.63 -15.76 4.51
CA ALA A 232 19.75 -16.20 3.67
C ALA A 232 19.29 -17.04 2.47
N GLN A 233 18.21 -17.82 2.62
CA GLN A 233 17.65 -18.62 1.54
C GLN A 233 16.85 -17.81 0.54
N ILE A 234 16.11 -16.77 0.98
CA ILE A 234 15.27 -15.95 0.09
C ILE A 234 16.12 -14.98 -0.72
N ASP A 235 17.22 -14.48 -0.18
CA ASP A 235 18.12 -13.54 -0.85
C ASP A 235 19.13 -14.22 -1.80
N ARG A 236 19.02 -15.53 -1.98
CA ARG A 236 19.94 -16.31 -2.82
C ARG A 236 19.82 -15.98 -4.31
N ASP A 237 18.61 -15.72 -4.76
CA ASP A 237 18.27 -15.62 -6.18
C ASP A 237 18.12 -14.15 -6.61
N THR A 238 18.75 -13.79 -7.72
CA THR A 238 18.64 -12.46 -8.31
C THR A 238 18.28 -12.52 -9.80
N VAL A 239 17.68 -11.48 -10.31
CA VAL A 239 17.36 -11.31 -11.73
C VAL A 239 18.03 -10.05 -12.26
N VAL A 240 18.73 -10.18 -13.39
CA VAL A 240 19.29 -9.06 -14.16
C VAL A 240 18.31 -8.67 -15.23
N MET A 241 18.00 -7.40 -15.31
CA MET A 241 17.02 -6.84 -16.21
C MET A 241 17.57 -5.67 -16.96
N THR A 242 17.08 -5.50 -18.18
CA THR A 242 17.33 -4.31 -18.99
C THR A 242 16.10 -3.40 -18.92
N ALA A 243 16.27 -2.22 -18.33
CA ALA A 243 15.27 -1.16 -18.30
C ALA A 243 15.38 -0.26 -19.54
N MET A 244 14.66 0.87 -19.55
CA MET A 244 14.75 1.86 -20.60
C MET A 244 16.18 2.43 -20.74
N ASN A 245 16.56 2.86 -21.94
CA ASN A 245 17.89 3.35 -22.31
C ASN A 245 19.01 2.32 -22.10
N ASP A 246 18.71 1.02 -22.26
CA ASP A 246 19.64 -0.10 -22.04
C ASP A 246 20.26 -0.12 -20.62
N GLU A 247 19.60 0.48 -19.66
CA GLU A 247 20.07 0.46 -18.27
C GLU A 247 19.88 -0.95 -17.69
N VAL A 248 20.99 -1.56 -17.26
CA VAL A 248 21.00 -2.90 -16.69
C VAL A 248 20.98 -2.82 -15.16
N THR A 249 20.02 -3.49 -14.57
CA THR A 249 19.82 -3.52 -13.11
C THR A 249 19.69 -4.96 -12.62
N GLU A 250 20.20 -5.23 -11.43
CA GLU A 250 20.05 -6.51 -10.73
C GLU A 250 19.11 -6.33 -9.53
N ILE A 251 18.05 -7.14 -9.49
CA ILE A 251 17.00 -7.09 -8.46
C ILE A 251 16.97 -8.42 -7.75
N SER A 252 16.84 -8.40 -6.41
CA SER A 252 16.60 -9.63 -5.65
C SER A 252 15.23 -10.22 -5.97
N VAL A 253 15.15 -11.53 -6.18
CA VAL A 253 13.86 -12.21 -6.40
C VAL A 253 12.98 -12.14 -5.14
N SER A 254 13.57 -11.96 -3.96
CA SER A 254 12.83 -11.74 -2.70
C SER A 254 11.96 -10.48 -2.70
N GLU A 255 12.35 -9.47 -3.48
CA GLU A 255 11.59 -8.22 -3.61
C GLU A 255 10.37 -8.35 -4.53
N ILE A 256 10.32 -9.40 -5.37
CA ILE A 256 9.30 -9.57 -6.39
C ILE A 256 8.08 -10.28 -5.81
N VAL A 257 6.93 -9.61 -5.85
CA VAL A 257 5.64 -10.20 -5.48
C VAL A 257 5.03 -10.96 -6.65
N ARG A 258 5.16 -10.40 -7.85
CA ARG A 258 4.64 -10.97 -9.09
C ARG A 258 5.40 -10.44 -10.30
N ALA A 259 5.52 -11.30 -11.30
CA ALA A 259 6.00 -10.91 -12.62
C ALA A 259 5.03 -11.41 -13.69
N PHE A 260 4.77 -10.60 -14.71
CA PHE A 260 3.92 -10.98 -15.84
C PHE A 260 4.26 -10.16 -17.09
N GLN A 261 3.88 -10.70 -18.27
CA GLN A 261 4.12 -10.08 -19.56
C GLN A 261 2.77 -9.66 -20.17
N PRO A 262 2.26 -8.46 -19.86
CA PRO A 262 0.88 -8.07 -20.18
C PRO A 262 0.62 -8.03 -21.70
N ASN A 263 1.62 -7.62 -22.50
CA ASN A 263 1.48 -7.51 -23.95
C ASN A 263 1.28 -8.87 -24.63
N GLY A 264 1.86 -9.94 -24.06
CA GLY A 264 1.73 -11.32 -24.55
C GLY A 264 0.48 -12.05 -24.04
N MET A 265 -0.23 -11.49 -23.07
CA MET A 265 -1.39 -12.16 -22.46
C MET A 265 -2.64 -12.10 -23.32
N HIS A 266 -3.36 -13.23 -23.40
CA HIS A 266 -4.72 -13.25 -23.94
C HIS A 266 -5.71 -12.55 -23.00
N ILE A 267 -6.81 -12.01 -23.57
CA ILE A 267 -7.86 -11.31 -22.81
C ILE A 267 -8.38 -12.14 -21.63
N GLY A 268 -8.51 -13.46 -21.80
CA GLY A 268 -8.94 -14.35 -20.70
C GLY A 268 -7.97 -14.33 -19.52
N ASN A 269 -6.67 -14.38 -19.78
CA ASN A 269 -5.65 -14.33 -18.72
C ASN A 269 -5.59 -12.93 -18.08
N LYS A 270 -5.76 -11.86 -18.85
CA LYS A 270 -5.86 -10.50 -18.31
C LYS A 270 -7.04 -10.36 -17.32
N LEU A 271 -8.20 -10.94 -17.64
CA LEU A 271 -9.35 -10.94 -16.74
C LEU A 271 -9.12 -11.75 -15.45
N VAL A 272 -8.37 -12.85 -15.53
CA VAL A 272 -8.00 -13.64 -14.34
C VAL A 272 -7.06 -12.83 -13.44
N VAL A 273 -6.02 -12.23 -14.01
CA VAL A 273 -5.10 -11.36 -13.27
C VAL A 273 -5.83 -10.19 -12.63
N TYR A 274 -6.75 -9.55 -13.36
CA TYR A 274 -7.59 -8.48 -12.81
C TYR A 274 -8.45 -8.96 -11.63
N GLY A 275 -9.09 -10.13 -11.75
CA GLY A 275 -9.87 -10.72 -10.66
C GLY A 275 -9.04 -11.05 -9.42
N GLN A 276 -7.82 -11.58 -9.63
CA GLN A 276 -6.87 -11.82 -8.54
C GLN A 276 -6.44 -10.51 -7.85
N LYS A 277 -6.13 -9.48 -8.62
CA LYS A 277 -5.78 -8.16 -8.09
C LYS A 277 -6.90 -7.50 -7.29
N LEU A 278 -8.14 -7.60 -7.78
CA LEU A 278 -9.30 -7.11 -7.03
C LEU A 278 -9.47 -7.86 -5.71
N TRP A 279 -9.23 -9.16 -5.72
CA TRP A 279 -9.31 -9.97 -4.49
C TRP A 279 -8.19 -9.60 -3.51
N GLU A 280 -6.94 -9.53 -3.97
CA GLU A 280 -5.80 -9.07 -3.17
C GLU A 280 -6.06 -7.69 -2.54
N PHE A 281 -6.53 -6.74 -3.34
CA PHE A 281 -6.87 -5.42 -2.84
C PHE A 281 -7.87 -5.44 -1.68
N LEU A 282 -8.83 -6.37 -1.70
CA LEU A 282 -9.84 -6.50 -0.65
C LEU A 282 -9.41 -7.36 0.52
N SER A 283 -8.45 -8.29 0.34
CA SER A 283 -8.08 -9.32 1.33
C SER A 283 -6.72 -9.12 1.96
N ASP A 284 -5.82 -8.42 1.29
CA ASP A 284 -4.43 -8.35 1.70
C ASP A 284 -4.12 -7.13 2.57
N ASP A 285 -2.97 -7.19 3.22
CA ASP A 285 -2.42 -6.07 3.97
C ASP A 285 -1.81 -5.02 3.03
N PRO A 286 -1.80 -3.73 3.43
CA PRO A 286 -1.13 -2.68 2.67
C PRO A 286 0.38 -2.88 2.68
N ARG A 287 1.01 -2.52 1.55
CA ARG A 287 2.46 -2.53 1.35
C ARG A 287 2.98 -1.10 1.16
N GLU A 288 4.29 -0.93 1.23
CA GLU A 288 5.00 0.32 0.95
C GLU A 288 4.28 1.59 1.44
N ALA A 289 4.26 1.79 2.76
CA ALA A 289 3.63 2.97 3.39
C ALA A 289 2.17 3.22 2.97
N ASN A 290 1.40 2.16 2.68
CA ASN A 290 0.00 2.16 2.22
C ASN A 290 -0.22 2.73 0.81
N THR A 291 0.81 2.75 -0.04
CA THR A 291 0.69 3.16 -1.44
C THR A 291 0.32 2.01 -2.35
N GLU A 292 0.68 0.77 -1.97
CA GLU A 292 0.41 -0.46 -2.71
C GLU A 292 -0.16 -1.54 -1.78
N GLY A 293 -0.57 -2.68 -2.36
CA GLY A 293 -1.17 -3.80 -1.64
C GLY A 293 -2.66 -3.66 -1.41
N GLY A 294 -3.15 -4.30 -0.34
CA GLY A 294 -4.57 -4.34 -0.01
C GLY A 294 -5.00 -3.26 0.98
N ILE A 295 -6.31 -3.19 1.20
CA ILE A 295 -6.94 -2.28 2.17
C ILE A 295 -7.73 -3.03 3.25
N PHE A 296 -7.53 -4.35 3.37
CA PHE A 296 -8.30 -5.20 4.29
C PHE A 296 -8.32 -4.68 5.73
N PRO A 297 -7.19 -4.30 6.37
CA PRO A 297 -7.21 -3.83 7.75
C PRO A 297 -8.05 -2.57 7.95
N ALA A 298 -8.04 -1.66 6.96
CA ALA A 298 -8.85 -0.45 7.00
C ALA A 298 -10.36 -0.76 6.86
N ILE A 299 -10.73 -1.68 5.96
CA ILE A 299 -12.10 -2.15 5.81
C ILE A 299 -12.55 -2.86 7.09
N PHE A 300 -11.78 -3.84 7.55
CA PHE A 300 -12.10 -4.61 8.75
C PHE A 300 -12.23 -3.70 9.99
N GLY A 301 -11.27 -2.80 10.19
CA GLY A 301 -11.29 -1.86 11.31
C GLY A 301 -12.51 -0.94 11.28
N THR A 302 -12.84 -0.36 10.13
CA THR A 302 -14.00 0.53 10.00
C THR A 302 -15.33 -0.21 10.19
N VAL A 303 -15.51 -1.39 9.59
CA VAL A 303 -16.72 -2.20 9.73
C VAL A 303 -16.89 -2.65 11.18
N THR A 304 -15.82 -3.18 11.79
CA THR A 304 -15.83 -3.62 13.19
C THR A 304 -16.17 -2.47 14.13
N MET A 305 -15.54 -1.31 13.96
CA MET A 305 -15.80 -0.10 14.74
C MET A 305 -17.28 0.33 14.62
N VAL A 306 -17.84 0.38 13.42
CA VAL A 306 -19.24 0.75 13.19
C VAL A 306 -20.19 -0.25 13.83
N LEU A 307 -19.92 -1.56 13.74
CA LEU A 307 -20.73 -2.60 14.37
C LEU A 307 -20.69 -2.48 15.90
N LEU A 308 -19.50 -2.34 16.48
CA LEU A 308 -19.35 -2.16 17.93
C LEU A 308 -20.06 -0.89 18.42
N MET A 309 -19.84 0.23 17.73
CA MET A 309 -20.56 1.48 18.05
C MET A 309 -22.08 1.30 17.98
N SER A 310 -22.59 0.63 16.94
CA SER A 310 -24.03 0.40 16.79
C SER A 310 -24.60 -0.44 17.93
N VAL A 311 -23.89 -1.48 18.34
CA VAL A 311 -24.30 -2.35 19.46
C VAL A 311 -24.30 -1.60 20.80
N PHE A 312 -23.26 -0.81 21.07
CA PHE A 312 -23.13 -0.11 22.36
C PHE A 312 -23.91 1.19 22.41
N VAL A 313 -23.85 2.03 21.39
CA VAL A 313 -24.43 3.39 21.43
C VAL A 313 -25.93 3.39 21.18
N THR A 314 -26.45 2.51 20.31
CA THR A 314 -27.87 2.50 19.95
C THR A 314 -28.80 2.26 21.16
N PRO A 315 -28.57 1.27 22.04
CA PRO A 315 -29.44 1.07 23.24
C PRO A 315 -29.51 2.31 24.15
N PHE A 316 -28.37 2.95 24.42
CA PHE A 316 -28.32 4.17 25.20
C PHE A 316 -29.04 5.32 24.51
N GLY A 317 -28.84 5.47 23.19
CA GLY A 317 -29.55 6.47 22.40
C GLY A 317 -31.07 6.27 22.40
N VAL A 318 -31.54 5.03 22.27
CA VAL A 318 -32.97 4.70 22.34
C VAL A 318 -33.55 5.02 23.72
N VAL A 319 -32.90 4.60 24.81
CA VAL A 319 -33.33 4.90 26.18
C VAL A 319 -33.37 6.40 26.41
N ALA A 320 -32.35 7.14 26.01
CA ALA A 320 -32.32 8.60 26.13
C ALA A 320 -33.44 9.28 25.32
N ALA A 321 -33.68 8.82 24.09
CA ALA A 321 -34.75 9.35 23.26
C ALA A 321 -36.15 9.11 23.83
N VAL A 322 -36.41 7.89 24.32
CA VAL A 322 -37.67 7.54 25.00
C VAL A 322 -37.82 8.40 26.26
N TYR A 323 -36.79 8.50 27.09
CA TYR A 323 -36.84 9.34 28.29
C TYR A 323 -37.17 10.81 27.96
N LEU A 324 -36.49 11.41 27.00
CA LEU A 324 -36.68 12.80 26.61
C LEU A 324 -38.06 13.04 25.98
N ARG A 325 -38.67 12.02 25.38
CA ARG A 325 -39.98 12.13 24.74
C ARG A 325 -41.13 11.91 25.72
N GLU A 326 -41.07 10.83 26.51
CA GLU A 326 -42.20 10.36 27.30
C GLU A 326 -42.13 10.81 28.79
N TYR A 327 -40.92 10.89 29.35
CA TYR A 327 -40.78 11.11 30.80
C TYR A 327 -40.25 12.49 31.18
N ALA A 328 -39.45 13.13 30.32
CA ALA A 328 -38.82 14.40 30.65
C ALA A 328 -39.87 15.55 30.72
N ARG A 329 -39.89 16.27 31.84
CA ARG A 329 -40.74 17.48 31.97
C ARG A 329 -40.25 18.54 30.98
N GLN A 330 -41.22 19.20 30.31
CA GLN A 330 -40.93 20.27 29.38
C GLN A 330 -40.41 21.48 30.16
N GLY A 331 -39.11 21.76 30.05
CA GLY A 331 -38.43 22.84 30.74
C GLY A 331 -37.20 23.32 30.01
N PHE A 332 -36.50 24.29 30.57
CA PHE A 332 -35.31 24.89 29.98
C PHE A 332 -34.24 23.82 29.71
N ILE A 333 -33.98 22.92 30.66
CA ILE A 333 -32.96 21.84 30.51
C ILE A 333 -33.31 20.91 29.34
N THR A 334 -34.54 20.42 29.28
CA THR A 334 -34.97 19.50 28.18
C THR A 334 -34.89 20.18 26.83
N ARG A 335 -35.22 21.46 26.74
CA ARG A 335 -35.11 22.26 25.52
C ARG A 335 -33.63 22.41 25.09
N THR A 336 -32.74 22.73 26.04
CA THR A 336 -31.30 22.88 25.77
C THR A 336 -30.71 21.59 25.27
N ILE A 337 -31.03 20.43 25.90
CA ILE A 337 -30.54 19.11 25.45
C ILE A 337 -31.02 18.81 24.01
N ARG A 338 -32.31 19.06 23.69
CA ARG A 338 -32.82 18.86 22.33
C ARG A 338 -32.12 19.72 21.29
N ILE A 339 -31.88 21.01 21.64
CA ILE A 339 -31.12 21.90 20.72
C ILE A 339 -29.69 21.39 20.56
N ALA A 340 -29.04 20.97 21.65
CA ALA A 340 -27.69 20.42 21.58
C ALA A 340 -27.62 19.17 20.69
N VAL A 341 -28.54 18.21 20.88
CA VAL A 341 -28.60 16.98 20.05
C VAL A 341 -28.83 17.30 18.57
N ASN A 342 -29.74 18.25 18.26
CA ASN A 342 -29.97 18.64 16.88
C ASN A 342 -28.76 19.36 16.25
N ASN A 343 -28.04 20.16 17.05
CA ASN A 343 -26.82 20.84 16.58
C ASN A 343 -25.67 19.86 16.36
N LEU A 344 -25.58 18.77 17.15
CA LEU A 344 -24.59 17.71 16.95
C LEU A 344 -24.65 17.09 15.55
N ALA A 345 -25.85 16.97 14.96
CA ALA A 345 -25.99 16.45 13.60
C ALA A 345 -25.36 17.34 12.52
N GLY A 346 -25.13 18.63 12.80
CA GLY A 346 -24.48 19.58 11.89
C GLY A 346 -22.95 19.67 12.02
N VAL A 347 -22.35 19.01 13.00
CA VAL A 347 -20.91 19.07 13.23
C VAL A 347 -20.21 18.02 12.35
N PRO A 348 -19.16 18.41 11.58
CA PRO A 348 -18.37 17.46 10.79
C PRO A 348 -17.78 16.34 11.68
N SER A 349 -17.80 15.11 11.19
CA SER A 349 -17.31 13.91 11.91
C SER A 349 -15.85 14.02 12.38
N ILE A 350 -15.02 14.73 11.61
CA ILE A 350 -13.61 14.96 11.96
C ILE A 350 -13.44 15.70 13.29
N VAL A 351 -14.36 16.62 13.61
CA VAL A 351 -14.33 17.37 14.90
C VAL A 351 -14.55 16.42 16.07
N TYR A 352 -15.47 15.46 15.92
CA TYR A 352 -15.66 14.42 16.95
C TYR A 352 -14.45 13.52 17.09
N GLY A 353 -13.81 13.16 15.96
CA GLY A 353 -12.58 12.35 15.99
C GLY A 353 -11.45 13.05 16.74
N VAL A 354 -11.18 14.31 16.43
CA VAL A 354 -10.13 15.09 17.09
C VAL A 354 -10.43 15.30 18.56
N PHE A 355 -11.69 15.66 18.90
CA PHE A 355 -12.11 15.79 20.31
C PHE A 355 -12.02 14.45 21.05
N GLY A 356 -12.47 13.36 20.42
CA GLY A 356 -12.41 12.02 20.99
C GLY A 356 -10.98 11.58 21.30
N LEU A 357 -10.07 11.79 20.35
CA LEU A 357 -8.65 11.51 20.54
C LEU A 357 -8.07 12.34 21.71
N GLY A 358 -8.28 13.65 21.71
CA GLY A 358 -7.75 14.53 22.76
C GLY A 358 -8.31 14.25 24.14
N PHE A 359 -9.63 14.10 24.24
CA PHE A 359 -10.29 13.95 25.53
C PHE A 359 -10.27 12.50 26.04
N PHE A 360 -10.68 11.53 25.21
CA PHE A 360 -10.81 10.15 25.69
C PHE A 360 -9.46 9.44 25.77
N ILE A 361 -8.57 9.63 24.80
CA ILE A 361 -7.30 8.90 24.77
C ILE A 361 -6.25 9.61 25.61
N TYR A 362 -5.99 10.90 25.35
CA TYR A 362 -4.90 11.58 26.07
C TYR A 362 -5.27 12.01 27.50
N PHE A 363 -6.51 12.41 27.76
CA PHE A 363 -6.89 12.86 29.09
C PHE A 363 -7.46 11.73 29.95
N LEU A 364 -8.54 11.05 29.50
CA LEU A 364 -9.14 9.99 30.31
C LEU A 364 -8.34 8.70 30.29
N GLY A 365 -7.71 8.36 29.16
CA GLY A 365 -6.93 7.12 29.01
C GLY A 365 -5.81 7.04 30.03
N SER A 366 -5.02 8.11 30.17
CA SER A 366 -3.94 8.14 31.15
C SER A 366 -4.38 7.94 32.61
N GLU A 367 -5.54 8.49 32.97
CA GLU A 367 -6.12 8.32 34.34
C GLU A 367 -6.63 6.88 34.56
N VAL A 368 -7.22 6.29 33.51
CA VAL A 368 -7.70 4.91 33.56
C VAL A 368 -6.53 3.94 33.66
N ASP A 369 -5.48 4.16 32.85
CA ASP A 369 -4.28 3.32 32.86
C ASP A 369 -3.57 3.38 34.22
N GLN A 370 -3.43 4.56 34.81
CA GLN A 370 -2.86 4.71 36.14
C GLN A 370 -3.70 4.01 37.23
N ALA A 371 -5.04 4.03 37.10
CA ALA A 371 -5.93 3.45 38.11
C ALA A 371 -6.05 1.92 37.99
N PHE A 372 -6.05 1.36 36.80
CA PHE A 372 -6.35 -0.05 36.56
C PHE A 372 -5.17 -0.88 36.08
N TYR A 373 -4.19 -0.26 35.40
CA TYR A 373 -3.04 -0.93 34.82
C TYR A 373 -1.70 -0.24 35.14
N PRO A 374 -1.41 0.05 36.42
CA PRO A 374 -0.19 0.77 36.78
C PRO A 374 1.10 0.04 36.40
N GLU A 375 1.04 -1.29 36.24
CA GLU A 375 2.15 -2.13 35.77
C GLU A 375 2.49 -1.94 34.29
N ALA A 376 1.55 -1.48 33.48
CA ALA A 376 1.76 -1.23 32.05
C ALA A 376 2.39 0.15 31.75
N LEU A 377 2.44 1.04 32.74
CA LEU A 377 3.02 2.36 32.55
C LEU A 377 4.54 2.29 32.45
N PRO A 378 5.16 3.13 31.57
CA PRO A 378 6.61 3.25 31.53
C PRO A 378 7.15 3.70 32.87
N ALA A 379 8.32 3.18 33.25
CA ALA A 379 8.98 3.47 34.52
C ALA A 379 9.54 4.89 34.58
#